data_e65e8e66340a1aa81af74ae5353d3adc
#
_entry.id   e65e8e66340a1aa81af74ae5353d3adc
#
_cell.length_a   1.000
_cell.length_b   1.000
_cell.length_c   1.000
_cell.angle_alpha   90.00
_cell.angle_beta   90.00
_cell.angle_gamma   90.00
#
_symmetry.space_group_name_H-M   'P 1'
#
loop_
_entity.id
_entity.type
_entity.pdbx_description
1 polymer ?
#
loop_
_entity_poly.entity_id
_entity_poly.type
_entity_poly.pdbx_seq_one_letter_code
_entity_poly.pdbx_strand_id
1 'polypeptide(L)'
;MSPALLILGIVALIHCVFAAHAKKCPDPGLLKNGNIHFTDFSYPHFINFSCDPGYILQGPNTSQCLKNGQWSAKLPKCQPVICPPPPVCEFSVLLYHRLKPGNVSVFQDEIKFECLLPYALFGNEIAVCQADGKWSAVPECRTVECPRPEGIANGYIYLLLRRAYHYKETVTYGCNPTYVLDGPVESRCEKTGQWSTKPTCRAPCAIPVKRATVLYNSQKVKVQEHLKNGVQHAEIIWFFCKNKKQHCSYKVPARCNDGKFTVPACFKDQRIQLFWKTDVADLPPCETIN
;
A
#
# COMPACT_ATOMS: atom_id res chain seq x y z
N MET A 1 -24.80 -84.35 -37.19
CA MET A 1 -24.74 -82.97 -36.65
C MET A 1 -26.13 -82.63 -36.15
N SER A 2 -26.28 -82.45 -34.89
CA SER A 2 -27.61 -82.21 -34.21
C SER A 2 -28.21 -80.88 -34.58
N PRO A 3 -29.48 -80.82 -34.85
CA PRO A 3 -30.16 -79.55 -35.19
C PRO A 3 -30.08 -78.47 -34.12
N ALA A 4 -29.78 -78.88 -32.88
CA ALA A 4 -29.59 -77.96 -31.78
C ALA A 4 -28.32 -77.06 -31.89
N LEU A 5 -27.29 -77.58 -32.56
CA LEU A 5 -26.03 -76.78 -32.76
C LEU A 5 -26.21 -75.72 -33.85
N LEU A 6 -27.10 -75.93 -34.83
CA LEU A 6 -27.43 -74.96 -35.91
C LEU A 6 -28.24 -73.78 -35.37
N ILE A 7 -29.21 -74.04 -34.46
CA ILE A 7 -30.04 -73.00 -33.83
C ILE A 7 -29.22 -72.10 -32.86
N LEU A 8 -28.31 -72.69 -32.09
CA LEU A 8 -27.40 -71.92 -31.20
C LEU A 8 -26.45 -71.03 -31.99
N GLY A 9 -25.93 -71.48 -33.14
CA GLY A 9 -25.09 -70.67 -34.02
C GLY A 9 -25.83 -69.50 -34.67
N ILE A 10 -27.09 -69.68 -35.06
CA ILE A 10 -27.90 -68.61 -35.64
C ILE A 10 -28.34 -67.57 -34.58
N VAL A 11 -28.66 -68.03 -33.36
CA VAL A 11 -29.00 -67.11 -32.25
C VAL A 11 -27.79 -66.32 -31.82
N ALA A 12 -26.57 -66.88 -31.78
CA ALA A 12 -25.35 -66.18 -31.51
C ALA A 12 -24.96 -65.16 -32.57
N LEU A 13 -25.21 -65.46 -33.85
CA LEU A 13 -25.02 -64.52 -34.97
C LEU A 13 -26.02 -63.37 -34.99
N ILE A 14 -27.27 -63.61 -34.57
CA ILE A 14 -28.29 -62.57 -34.46
C ILE A 14 -27.99 -61.60 -33.30
N HIS A 15 -27.40 -62.03 -32.18
CA HIS A 15 -27.00 -61.17 -31.11
C HIS A 15 -25.76 -60.31 -31.44
N CYS A 16 -24.90 -60.74 -32.38
CA CYS A 16 -23.72 -59.95 -32.80
C CYS A 16 -24.06 -58.84 -33.83
N VAL A 17 -25.24 -58.83 -34.44
CA VAL A 17 -25.57 -57.85 -35.51
C VAL A 17 -26.28 -56.61 -34.99
N PHE A 18 -26.69 -56.56 -33.71
CA PHE A 18 -27.34 -55.39 -33.09
C PHE A 18 -26.48 -54.57 -32.13
N ALA A 19 -25.16 -54.68 -32.18
CA ALA A 19 -24.32 -53.63 -31.66
C ALA A 19 -24.38 -52.44 -32.65
N ALA A 20 -25.54 -51.79 -32.75
CA ALA A 20 -25.63 -50.54 -33.44
C ALA A 20 -24.63 -49.58 -32.81
N HIS A 21 -23.54 -49.27 -33.51
CA HIS A 21 -22.60 -48.28 -33.08
C HIS A 21 -23.37 -46.96 -32.85
N ALA A 22 -23.63 -46.66 -31.57
CA ALA A 22 -24.26 -45.41 -31.23
C ALA A 22 -23.41 -44.28 -31.81
N LYS A 23 -24.00 -43.55 -32.75
CA LYS A 23 -23.30 -42.50 -33.48
C LYS A 23 -22.91 -41.40 -32.47
N LYS A 24 -21.63 -41.06 -32.44
CA LYS A 24 -21.11 -40.01 -31.56
C LYS A 24 -21.19 -38.65 -32.21
N CYS A 25 -21.57 -37.65 -31.43
CA CYS A 25 -21.47 -36.26 -31.81
C CYS A 25 -20.05 -35.71 -31.54
N PRO A 26 -19.60 -34.70 -32.28
CA PRO A 26 -18.32 -34.10 -32.08
C PRO A 26 -18.23 -33.42 -30.69
N ASP A 27 -17.03 -33.27 -30.19
CA ASP A 27 -16.78 -32.45 -28.98
C ASP A 27 -17.36 -31.04 -29.21
N PRO A 28 -18.24 -30.53 -28.33
CA PRO A 28 -18.82 -29.21 -28.46
C PRO A 28 -17.82 -28.08 -28.24
N GLY A 29 -16.62 -28.37 -27.73
CA GLY A 29 -15.57 -27.39 -27.39
C GLY A 29 -15.79 -26.78 -26.02
N LEU A 30 -15.20 -25.59 -25.81
CA LEU A 30 -15.22 -24.89 -24.51
C LEU A 30 -16.31 -23.79 -24.51
N LEU A 31 -17.11 -23.78 -23.47
CA LEU A 31 -18.03 -22.68 -23.18
C LEU A 31 -17.29 -21.64 -22.34
N LYS A 32 -16.95 -20.52 -22.96
CA LYS A 32 -16.25 -19.43 -22.25
C LYS A 32 -17.14 -18.85 -21.14
N ASN A 33 -16.60 -18.71 -19.94
CA ASN A 33 -17.30 -18.25 -18.73
C ASN A 33 -18.50 -19.12 -18.34
N GLY A 34 -18.37 -20.43 -18.55
CA GLY A 34 -19.40 -21.40 -18.20
C GLY A 34 -18.91 -22.84 -18.33
N ASN A 35 -19.79 -23.77 -18.06
CA ASN A 35 -19.50 -25.18 -17.99
C ASN A 35 -20.47 -25.99 -18.89
N ILE A 36 -19.96 -27.08 -19.47
CA ILE A 36 -20.73 -28.07 -20.22
C ILE A 36 -20.80 -29.33 -19.38
N HIS A 37 -22.01 -29.73 -18.97
CA HIS A 37 -22.26 -30.95 -18.21
C HIS A 37 -22.73 -32.05 -19.13
N PHE A 38 -22.08 -33.17 -19.17
CA PHE A 38 -22.40 -34.30 -20.05
C PHE A 38 -22.02 -35.61 -19.35
N THR A 39 -22.70 -36.68 -19.81
CA THR A 39 -22.35 -38.06 -19.43
C THR A 39 -21.65 -38.77 -20.57
N ASP A 40 -22.14 -38.61 -21.80
CA ASP A 40 -21.60 -39.16 -23.03
C ASP A 40 -22.01 -38.29 -24.22
N PHE A 41 -21.25 -38.36 -25.33
CA PHE A 41 -21.53 -37.64 -26.58
C PHE A 41 -22.25 -38.50 -27.64
N SER A 42 -22.73 -39.69 -27.25
CA SER A 42 -23.44 -40.59 -28.16
C SER A 42 -24.96 -40.32 -28.17
N TYR A 43 -25.61 -40.62 -29.31
CA TYR A 43 -27.07 -40.62 -29.39
C TYR A 43 -27.67 -41.58 -28.36
N PRO A 44 -28.74 -41.20 -27.65
CA PRO A 44 -29.52 -39.96 -27.67
C PRO A 44 -29.21 -39.01 -26.47
N HIS A 45 -27.98 -39.01 -25.97
CA HIS A 45 -27.61 -38.25 -24.78
C HIS A 45 -27.70 -36.72 -24.97
N PHE A 46 -27.86 -36.02 -23.85
CA PHE A 46 -27.93 -34.58 -23.77
C PHE A 46 -26.68 -34.00 -23.13
N ILE A 47 -26.34 -32.80 -23.54
CA ILE A 47 -25.39 -31.93 -22.85
C ILE A 47 -26.16 -30.74 -22.32
N ASN A 48 -25.78 -30.28 -21.09
CA ASN A 48 -26.39 -29.13 -20.43
C ASN A 48 -25.36 -28.01 -20.29
N PHE A 49 -25.79 -26.78 -20.50
CA PHE A 49 -24.95 -25.60 -20.42
C PHE A 49 -25.30 -24.79 -19.18
N SER A 50 -24.29 -24.37 -18.46
CA SER A 50 -24.45 -23.42 -17.35
C SER A 50 -23.38 -22.32 -17.44
N CYS A 51 -23.74 -21.12 -17.04
CA CYS A 51 -22.77 -20.03 -16.95
C CYS A 51 -22.23 -19.88 -15.53
N ASP A 52 -21.00 -19.39 -15.43
CA ASP A 52 -20.40 -19.04 -14.16
C ASP A 52 -21.16 -17.88 -13.50
N PRO A 53 -21.04 -17.70 -12.17
CA PRO A 53 -21.65 -16.56 -11.48
C PRO A 53 -21.27 -15.24 -12.13
N GLY A 54 -22.25 -14.36 -12.33
CA GLY A 54 -22.07 -13.07 -13.01
C GLY A 54 -22.20 -13.12 -14.53
N TYR A 55 -22.60 -14.28 -15.08
CA TYR A 55 -22.87 -14.44 -16.52
C TYR A 55 -24.26 -15.01 -16.76
N ILE A 56 -24.89 -14.58 -17.84
CA ILE A 56 -26.21 -15.00 -18.27
C ILE A 56 -26.08 -15.83 -19.54
N LEU A 57 -26.78 -17.00 -19.59
CA LEU A 57 -26.79 -17.87 -20.74
C LEU A 57 -27.62 -17.26 -21.87
N GLN A 58 -26.99 -17.06 -23.00
CA GLN A 58 -27.64 -16.58 -24.23
C GLN A 58 -27.65 -17.70 -25.26
N GLY A 59 -28.82 -18.29 -25.43
CA GLY A 59 -29.05 -19.45 -26.28
C GLY A 59 -29.71 -20.64 -25.54
N PRO A 60 -29.70 -21.82 -26.10
CA PRO A 60 -30.30 -23.02 -25.51
C PRO A 60 -29.48 -23.44 -24.25
N ASN A 61 -30.19 -23.92 -23.24
CA ASN A 61 -29.55 -24.48 -22.01
C ASN A 61 -29.18 -25.96 -22.16
N THR A 62 -29.68 -26.64 -23.24
CA THR A 62 -29.40 -28.05 -23.53
C THR A 62 -29.23 -28.28 -25.03
N SER A 63 -28.50 -29.33 -25.39
CA SER A 63 -28.42 -29.82 -26.76
C SER A 63 -28.36 -31.35 -26.74
N GLN A 64 -29.12 -31.98 -27.66
CA GLN A 64 -29.19 -33.45 -27.81
C GLN A 64 -28.29 -33.89 -28.94
N CYS A 65 -27.59 -35.00 -28.75
CA CYS A 65 -26.93 -35.68 -29.84
C CYS A 65 -27.96 -36.44 -30.69
N LEU A 66 -28.08 -36.07 -31.96
CA LEU A 66 -29.07 -36.63 -32.90
C LEU A 66 -28.53 -37.90 -33.59
N LYS A 67 -29.43 -38.68 -34.18
CA LYS A 67 -29.09 -39.91 -34.94
C LYS A 67 -28.11 -39.67 -36.10
N ASN A 68 -28.08 -38.47 -36.65
CA ASN A 68 -27.16 -38.09 -37.72
C ASN A 68 -25.74 -37.78 -37.23
N GLY A 69 -25.49 -37.77 -35.90
CA GLY A 69 -24.19 -37.43 -35.29
C GLY A 69 -23.96 -35.94 -35.18
N GLN A 70 -25.00 -35.12 -35.19
CA GLN A 70 -24.92 -33.69 -34.99
C GLN A 70 -25.66 -33.27 -33.73
N TRP A 71 -25.22 -32.16 -33.12
CA TRP A 71 -25.92 -31.56 -32.00
C TRP A 71 -27.18 -30.84 -32.45
N SER A 72 -28.29 -30.98 -31.71
CA SER A 72 -29.58 -30.37 -31.99
C SER A 72 -29.57 -28.84 -31.94
N ALA A 73 -28.62 -28.28 -31.20
CA ALA A 73 -28.45 -26.84 -31.05
C ALA A 73 -26.96 -26.44 -31.03
N LYS A 74 -26.68 -25.20 -31.44
CA LYS A 74 -25.34 -24.61 -31.39
C LYS A 74 -24.96 -24.28 -29.96
N LEU A 75 -23.66 -24.23 -29.73
CA LEU A 75 -23.06 -23.78 -28.44
C LEU A 75 -23.59 -22.38 -28.07
N PRO A 76 -24.18 -22.20 -26.87
CA PRO A 76 -24.63 -20.90 -26.40
C PRO A 76 -23.45 -20.00 -26.02
N LYS A 77 -23.76 -18.78 -25.59
CA LYS A 77 -22.74 -17.83 -25.06
C LYS A 77 -23.11 -17.44 -23.65
N CYS A 78 -22.10 -17.34 -22.76
CA CYS A 78 -22.24 -16.74 -21.46
C CYS A 78 -21.83 -15.27 -21.55
N GLN A 79 -22.81 -14.37 -21.43
CA GLN A 79 -22.57 -12.93 -21.45
C GLN A 79 -22.53 -12.38 -20.03
N PRO A 80 -21.64 -11.43 -19.72
CA PRO A 80 -21.59 -10.85 -18.40
C PRO A 80 -22.90 -10.12 -18.08
N VAL A 81 -23.30 -10.17 -16.82
CA VAL A 81 -24.41 -9.39 -16.28
C VAL A 81 -24.12 -7.91 -16.45
N ILE A 82 -25.15 -7.15 -16.80
CA ILE A 82 -25.07 -5.69 -16.95
C ILE A 82 -25.58 -5.04 -15.69
N CYS A 83 -24.78 -4.08 -15.15
CA CYS A 83 -25.21 -3.21 -14.05
C CYS A 83 -25.87 -1.93 -14.58
N PRO A 84 -26.83 -1.37 -13.83
CA PRO A 84 -27.41 -0.07 -14.15
C PRO A 84 -26.35 1.03 -14.09
N PRO A 85 -26.65 2.24 -14.59
CA PRO A 85 -25.77 3.39 -14.39
C PRO A 85 -25.36 3.52 -12.94
N PRO A 86 -24.09 3.92 -12.66
CA PRO A 86 -23.61 4.04 -11.29
C PRO A 86 -24.49 4.95 -10.45
N PRO A 87 -24.74 4.62 -9.18
CA PRO A 87 -25.46 5.50 -8.28
C PRO A 87 -24.67 6.79 -8.07
N VAL A 88 -25.37 7.91 -8.00
CA VAL A 88 -24.78 9.21 -7.74
C VAL A 88 -24.51 9.34 -6.24
N CYS A 89 -23.26 9.63 -5.86
CA CYS A 89 -22.89 10.04 -4.52
C CYS A 89 -22.80 11.57 -4.51
N GLU A 90 -23.53 12.23 -3.61
CA GLU A 90 -23.55 13.67 -3.50
C GLU A 90 -22.15 14.21 -3.13
N PHE A 91 -21.73 15.29 -3.75
CA PHE A 91 -20.38 15.88 -3.60
C PHE A 91 -19.22 14.98 -4.00
N SER A 92 -19.44 14.03 -4.92
CA SER A 92 -18.39 13.17 -5.46
C SER A 92 -18.20 13.31 -6.96
N VAL A 93 -17.05 12.89 -7.43
CA VAL A 93 -16.72 12.61 -8.84
C VAL A 93 -16.57 11.14 -9.04
N LEU A 94 -17.08 10.63 -10.17
CA LEU A 94 -16.93 9.24 -10.57
C LEU A 94 -15.74 9.12 -11.52
N LEU A 95 -14.80 8.25 -11.18
CA LEU A 95 -13.69 7.89 -12.02
C LEU A 95 -13.90 6.45 -12.52
N TYR A 96 -14.01 6.26 -13.84
CA TYR A 96 -14.16 4.94 -14.42
C TYR A 96 -12.79 4.35 -14.75
N HIS A 97 -12.49 3.16 -14.22
CA HIS A 97 -11.24 2.48 -14.54
C HIS A 97 -11.23 1.82 -15.92
N ARG A 98 -12.41 1.46 -16.47
CA ARG A 98 -12.52 0.85 -17.79
C ARG A 98 -13.87 1.22 -18.43
N LEU A 99 -13.85 2.19 -19.34
CA LEU A 99 -14.97 2.44 -20.23
C LEU A 99 -14.90 1.39 -21.36
N LYS A 100 -15.84 0.46 -21.38
CA LYS A 100 -16.06 -0.40 -22.55
C LYS A 100 -16.84 0.37 -23.62
N PRO A 101 -16.69 0.02 -24.92
CA PRO A 101 -17.52 0.59 -25.97
C PRO A 101 -19.00 0.46 -25.63
N GLY A 102 -19.76 1.57 -25.64
CA GLY A 102 -21.19 1.58 -25.35
C GLY A 102 -21.61 2.11 -23.99
N ASN A 103 -20.68 2.60 -23.15
CA ASN A 103 -20.96 3.15 -21.81
C ASN A 103 -21.80 2.23 -20.89
N VAL A 104 -21.66 0.91 -21.05
CA VAL A 104 -22.39 -0.08 -20.28
C VAL A 104 -21.43 -0.76 -19.32
N SER A 105 -21.75 -0.72 -18.02
CA SER A 105 -21.00 -1.43 -16.99
C SER A 105 -21.44 -2.89 -16.94
N VAL A 106 -20.49 -3.81 -16.88
CA VAL A 106 -20.71 -5.25 -16.82
C VAL A 106 -20.10 -5.85 -15.55
N PHE A 107 -20.47 -7.08 -15.26
CA PHE A 107 -19.90 -7.83 -14.13
C PHE A 107 -18.38 -7.67 -13.99
N GLN A 108 -17.93 -7.39 -12.78
CA GLN A 108 -16.54 -7.07 -12.38
C GLN A 108 -15.99 -5.73 -12.89
N ASP A 109 -16.80 -4.89 -13.53
CA ASP A 109 -16.38 -3.51 -13.77
C ASP A 109 -16.34 -2.74 -12.44
N GLU A 110 -15.31 -1.90 -12.29
CA GLU A 110 -15.06 -1.10 -11.11
C GLU A 110 -15.25 0.37 -11.42
N ILE A 111 -15.82 1.09 -10.47
CA ILE A 111 -15.89 2.54 -10.46
C ILE A 111 -15.26 3.05 -9.18
N LYS A 112 -14.47 4.12 -9.30
CA LYS A 112 -13.87 4.80 -8.16
C LYS A 112 -14.60 6.11 -7.88
N PHE A 113 -14.89 6.36 -6.61
CA PHE A 113 -15.44 7.61 -6.12
C PHE A 113 -14.34 8.47 -5.50
N GLU A 114 -14.38 9.74 -5.76
CA GLU A 114 -13.56 10.74 -5.11
C GLU A 114 -14.46 11.89 -4.64
N CYS A 115 -14.35 12.27 -3.36
CA CYS A 115 -15.13 13.39 -2.85
C CYS A 115 -14.50 14.73 -3.22
N LEU A 116 -15.35 15.67 -3.58
CA LEU A 116 -14.95 17.07 -3.76
C LEU A 116 -14.54 17.65 -2.41
N LEU A 117 -13.50 18.48 -2.40
CA LEU A 117 -13.12 19.21 -1.18
C LEU A 117 -14.22 20.22 -0.83
N PRO A 118 -14.54 20.40 0.45
CA PRO A 118 -13.86 19.88 1.67
C PRO A 118 -14.44 18.58 2.23
N TYR A 119 -15.15 17.80 1.45
CA TYR A 119 -15.79 16.57 1.91
C TYR A 119 -14.77 15.41 2.02
N ALA A 120 -14.93 14.57 3.02
CA ALA A 120 -14.17 13.35 3.22
C ALA A 120 -14.98 12.12 2.82
N LEU A 121 -14.35 11.15 2.20
CA LEU A 121 -14.96 9.91 1.76
C LEU A 121 -15.05 8.90 2.91
N PHE A 122 -16.26 8.42 3.19
CA PHE A 122 -16.54 7.36 4.16
C PHE A 122 -17.11 6.13 3.45
N GLY A 123 -16.61 4.96 3.78
CA GLY A 123 -16.89 3.72 3.08
C GLY A 123 -15.76 3.30 2.13
N ASN A 124 -16.07 2.37 1.23
CA ASN A 124 -15.12 1.91 0.23
C ASN A 124 -15.10 2.90 -0.95
N GLU A 125 -13.92 3.33 -1.37
CA GLU A 125 -13.77 4.23 -2.52
C GLU A 125 -14.07 3.58 -3.87
N ILE A 126 -14.12 2.24 -3.93
CA ILE A 126 -14.38 1.46 -5.13
C ILE A 126 -15.70 0.72 -4.97
N ALA A 127 -16.59 0.85 -5.94
CA ALA A 127 -17.76 -0.01 -6.10
C ALA A 127 -17.58 -0.93 -7.31
N VAL A 128 -18.04 -2.17 -7.18
CA VAL A 128 -17.90 -3.24 -8.17
C VAL A 128 -19.27 -3.69 -8.65
N CYS A 129 -19.43 -3.89 -9.94
CA CYS A 129 -20.63 -4.51 -10.53
C CYS A 129 -20.65 -5.99 -10.16
N GLN A 130 -21.62 -6.38 -9.33
CA GLN A 130 -21.75 -7.73 -8.76
C GLN A 130 -22.50 -8.69 -9.69
N ALA A 131 -22.41 -9.98 -9.36
CA ALA A 131 -23.05 -11.05 -10.15
C ALA A 131 -24.59 -10.96 -10.21
N ASP A 132 -25.20 -10.26 -9.26
CA ASP A 132 -26.64 -10.02 -9.21
C ASP A 132 -27.11 -8.81 -10.05
N GLY A 133 -26.18 -8.16 -10.74
CA GLY A 133 -26.45 -6.96 -11.54
C GLY A 133 -26.56 -5.67 -10.72
N LYS A 134 -26.10 -5.67 -9.48
CA LYS A 134 -26.10 -4.48 -8.63
C LYS A 134 -24.67 -4.01 -8.34
N TRP A 135 -24.55 -2.72 -8.07
CA TRP A 135 -23.30 -2.19 -7.55
C TRP A 135 -23.12 -2.57 -6.08
N SER A 136 -21.90 -2.83 -5.67
CA SER A 136 -21.55 -2.96 -4.25
C SER A 136 -21.83 -1.66 -3.50
N ALA A 137 -21.62 -1.66 -2.17
CA ALA A 137 -21.89 -0.48 -1.35
C ALA A 137 -21.15 0.77 -1.87
N VAL A 138 -21.88 1.89 -1.96
CA VAL A 138 -21.40 3.19 -2.41
C VAL A 138 -20.93 3.98 -1.18
N PRO A 139 -19.82 4.75 -1.29
CA PRO A 139 -19.35 5.59 -0.18
C PRO A 139 -20.24 6.81 0.02
N GLU A 140 -20.03 7.49 1.12
CA GLU A 140 -20.63 8.79 1.40
C GLU A 140 -19.55 9.87 1.50
N CYS A 141 -19.84 11.05 0.95
CA CYS A 141 -19.02 12.25 1.12
C CYS A 141 -19.61 13.10 2.25
N ARG A 142 -18.89 13.23 3.37
CA ARG A 142 -19.34 13.99 4.55
C ARG A 142 -18.41 15.16 4.84
N THR A 143 -18.94 16.24 5.37
CA THR A 143 -18.14 17.31 5.94
C THR A 143 -17.41 16.83 7.18
N VAL A 144 -16.14 17.23 7.31
CA VAL A 144 -15.33 16.98 8.50
C VAL A 144 -14.72 18.29 8.94
N GLU A 145 -14.87 18.60 10.21
CA GLU A 145 -14.28 19.76 10.86
C GLU A 145 -13.30 19.35 11.94
N CYS A 146 -12.13 19.98 11.94
CA CYS A 146 -11.14 19.82 12.99
C CYS A 146 -11.22 21.00 13.95
N PRO A 147 -10.98 20.77 15.26
CA PRO A 147 -10.90 21.83 16.24
C PRO A 147 -9.72 22.76 15.94
N ARG A 148 -9.67 23.91 16.61
CA ARG A 148 -8.52 24.80 16.51
C ARG A 148 -7.22 24.03 16.84
N PRO A 149 -6.17 24.15 15.98
CA PRO A 149 -4.93 23.42 16.22
C PRO A 149 -4.25 23.91 17.50
N GLU A 150 -3.69 22.94 18.23
CA GLU A 150 -2.95 23.24 19.45
C GLU A 150 -1.53 23.76 19.15
N GLY A 151 -1.08 24.71 19.94
CA GLY A 151 0.31 25.18 19.91
C GLY A 151 1.31 24.09 20.29
N ILE A 152 2.58 24.37 20.05
CA ILE A 152 3.71 23.53 20.47
C ILE A 152 4.60 24.33 21.43
N ALA A 153 5.26 23.64 22.38
CA ALA A 153 6.18 24.27 23.31
C ALA A 153 7.40 24.82 22.54
N ASN A 154 7.85 26.03 22.90
CA ASN A 154 8.97 26.73 22.27
C ASN A 154 8.81 26.94 20.75
N GLY A 155 7.57 27.02 20.29
CA GLY A 155 7.26 27.25 18.89
C GLY A 155 5.95 28.02 18.71
N TYR A 156 5.56 28.16 17.47
CA TYR A 156 4.37 28.90 17.06
C TYR A 156 3.71 28.21 15.83
N ILE A 157 2.47 28.60 15.58
CA ILE A 157 1.73 28.16 14.41
C ILE A 157 1.55 29.37 13.48
N TYR A 158 1.81 29.18 12.20
CA TYR A 158 1.39 30.15 11.17
C TYR A 158 -0.10 29.97 10.93
N LEU A 159 -0.90 30.78 11.65
CA LEU A 159 -2.35 30.69 11.60
C LEU A 159 -2.93 31.70 10.61
N LEU A 160 -3.69 31.18 9.67
CA LEU A 160 -4.82 31.95 9.15
C LEU A 160 -5.97 31.77 10.15
N LEU A 161 -6.36 32.86 10.85
CA LEU A 161 -7.45 32.85 11.81
C LEU A 161 -8.76 32.48 11.09
N ARG A 162 -9.16 31.22 11.17
CA ARG A 162 -10.41 30.70 10.64
C ARG A 162 -11.31 30.24 11.80
N ARG A 163 -12.62 30.28 11.58
CA ARG A 163 -13.60 29.80 12.57
C ARG A 163 -13.62 28.27 12.63
N ALA A 164 -13.41 27.61 11.49
CA ALA A 164 -13.38 26.17 11.37
C ALA A 164 -12.27 25.74 10.39
N TYR A 165 -11.73 24.56 10.60
CA TYR A 165 -10.76 23.90 9.72
C TYR A 165 -11.39 22.64 9.17
N HIS A 166 -11.32 22.47 7.85
CA HIS A 166 -11.97 21.36 7.17
C HIS A 166 -10.97 20.28 6.73
N TYR A 167 -11.51 19.18 6.31
CA TYR A 167 -10.75 18.03 5.82
C TYR A 167 -9.68 18.42 4.79
N LYS A 168 -8.47 17.90 4.97
CA LYS A 168 -7.26 18.19 4.19
C LYS A 168 -6.66 19.59 4.35
N GLU A 169 -7.28 20.49 5.08
CA GLU A 169 -6.62 21.77 5.39
C GLU A 169 -5.40 21.54 6.28
N THR A 170 -4.35 22.34 6.08
CA THR A 170 -3.07 22.21 6.78
C THR A 170 -2.76 23.45 7.60
N VAL A 171 -2.00 23.27 8.65
CA VAL A 171 -1.39 24.35 9.44
C VAL A 171 0.11 24.09 9.53
N THR A 172 0.90 25.15 9.43
CA THR A 172 2.35 25.12 9.43
C THR A 172 2.87 25.52 10.80
N TYR A 173 3.86 24.80 11.31
CA TYR A 173 4.52 25.05 12.59
C TYR A 173 5.91 25.63 12.38
N GLY A 174 6.32 26.50 13.31
CA GLY A 174 7.68 27.01 13.39
C GLY A 174 8.21 26.95 14.82
N CYS A 175 9.52 26.96 14.98
CA CYS A 175 10.16 27.00 16.29
C CYS A 175 10.70 28.41 16.58
N ASN A 176 10.74 28.75 17.86
CA ASN A 176 11.40 29.98 18.34
C ASN A 176 12.89 29.95 17.96
N PRO A 177 13.55 31.10 17.86
CA PRO A 177 14.98 31.17 17.57
C PRO A 177 15.81 30.21 18.43
N THR A 178 16.79 29.57 17.84
CA THR A 178 17.68 28.53 18.38
C THR A 178 17.10 27.11 18.52
N TYR A 179 15.80 26.95 18.55
CA TYR A 179 15.17 25.63 18.58
C TYR A 179 15.07 25.05 17.17
N VAL A 180 15.15 23.73 17.07
CA VAL A 180 15.04 22.99 15.82
C VAL A 180 13.73 22.20 15.79
N LEU A 181 13.04 22.27 14.68
CA LEU A 181 11.79 21.52 14.48
C LEU A 181 12.11 20.04 14.25
N ASP A 182 11.52 19.19 15.06
CA ASP A 182 11.61 17.73 15.01
C ASP A 182 10.23 17.15 14.72
N GLY A 183 10.06 16.55 13.54
CA GLY A 183 8.80 16.05 13.03
C GLY A 183 8.31 16.80 11.80
N PRO A 184 7.02 16.59 11.40
CA PRO A 184 6.45 17.21 10.21
C PRO A 184 6.27 18.73 10.39
N VAL A 185 6.63 19.52 9.38
CA VAL A 185 6.45 20.98 9.39
C VAL A 185 4.98 21.36 9.40
N GLU A 186 4.13 20.51 8.81
CA GLU A 186 2.69 20.75 8.69
C GLU A 186 1.89 19.65 9.38
N SER A 187 0.77 20.03 9.99
CA SER A 187 -0.26 19.11 10.43
C SER A 187 -1.51 19.31 9.57
N ARG A 188 -2.19 18.22 9.23
CA ARG A 188 -3.37 18.20 8.36
C ARG A 188 -4.60 17.77 9.13
N CYS A 189 -5.74 18.38 8.82
CA CYS A 189 -7.03 17.92 9.29
C CYS A 189 -7.41 16.60 8.60
N GLU A 190 -7.51 15.52 9.38
CA GLU A 190 -7.80 14.18 8.89
C GLU A 190 -9.31 13.90 8.91
N LYS A 191 -9.73 12.88 8.20
CA LYS A 191 -11.15 12.48 8.13
C LYS A 191 -11.75 12.03 9.47
N THR A 192 -10.92 11.81 10.47
CA THR A 192 -11.34 11.53 11.85
C THR A 192 -11.82 12.78 12.61
N GLY A 193 -11.69 13.97 12.02
CA GLY A 193 -11.92 15.25 12.69
C GLY A 193 -10.79 15.65 13.63
N GLN A 194 -9.63 15.03 13.51
CA GLN A 194 -8.46 15.36 14.31
C GLN A 194 -7.29 15.78 13.44
N TRP A 195 -6.36 16.50 14.04
CA TRP A 195 -5.11 16.88 13.39
C TRP A 195 -4.15 15.70 13.33
N SER A 196 -3.42 15.57 12.23
CA SER A 196 -2.28 14.64 12.14
C SER A 196 -1.20 15.03 13.14
N THR A 197 -0.17 14.18 13.26
CA THR A 197 0.94 14.40 14.19
C THR A 197 1.53 15.80 14.03
N LYS A 198 1.63 16.54 15.16
CA LYS A 198 2.29 17.83 15.24
C LYS A 198 3.78 17.65 15.56
N PRO A 199 4.67 18.57 15.15
CA PRO A 199 6.08 18.50 15.47
C PRO A 199 6.36 18.93 16.91
N THR A 200 7.62 18.80 17.31
CA THR A 200 8.15 19.34 18.56
C THR A 200 9.33 20.27 18.28
N CYS A 201 9.54 21.28 19.10
CA CYS A 201 10.70 22.14 19.02
C CYS A 201 11.76 21.68 20.03
N ARG A 202 12.89 21.21 19.54
CA ARG A 202 13.99 20.67 20.33
C ARG A 202 15.01 21.74 20.68
N ALA A 203 15.43 21.74 21.95
CA ALA A 203 16.39 22.69 22.45
C ALA A 203 17.80 22.44 21.92
N PRO A 204 18.61 23.50 21.69
CA PRO A 204 20.03 23.38 21.45
C PRO A 204 20.74 22.92 22.74
N CYS A 205 21.89 22.29 22.59
CA CYS A 205 22.69 21.82 23.70
C CYS A 205 23.87 22.79 23.99
N ALA A 206 23.95 23.27 25.19
CA ALA A 206 25.16 23.90 25.64
C ALA A 206 26.28 22.86 25.83
N ILE A 207 27.48 23.17 25.33
CA ILE A 207 28.63 22.29 25.51
C ILE A 207 29.24 22.59 26.90
N PRO A 208 29.24 21.62 27.85
CA PRO A 208 29.64 21.88 29.24
C PRO A 208 31.17 21.91 29.44
N VAL A 209 31.90 22.22 28.38
CA VAL A 209 33.36 22.39 28.40
C VAL A 209 33.72 23.74 27.79
N LYS A 210 34.64 24.46 28.44
CA LYS A 210 35.03 25.82 28.00
C LYS A 210 36.26 25.81 27.07
N ARG A 211 37.20 24.91 27.29
CA ARG A 211 38.44 24.84 26.52
C ARG A 211 38.63 23.46 25.95
N ALA A 212 38.22 23.31 24.70
CA ALA A 212 38.37 22.07 23.95
C ALA A 212 38.53 22.37 22.45
N THR A 213 39.38 21.59 21.79
CA THR A 213 39.36 21.46 20.35
C THR A 213 38.56 20.22 20.03
N VAL A 214 37.57 20.35 19.15
CA VAL A 214 36.66 19.30 18.74
C VAL A 214 36.58 19.23 17.20
N LEU A 215 36.13 18.12 16.66
CA LEU A 215 35.80 18.03 15.25
C LEU A 215 34.28 18.27 15.10
N TYR A 216 33.94 19.32 14.39
CA TYR A 216 32.57 19.70 14.08
C TYR A 216 32.47 20.04 12.60
N ASN A 217 31.49 19.48 11.89
CA ASN A 217 31.34 19.63 10.42
C ASN A 217 32.64 19.37 9.64
N SER A 218 33.37 18.30 10.03
CA SER A 218 34.67 17.89 9.46
C SER A 218 35.83 18.87 9.67
N GLN A 219 35.66 19.90 10.50
CA GLN A 219 36.69 20.87 10.81
C GLN A 219 37.07 20.82 12.26
N LYS A 220 38.37 20.97 12.57
CA LYS A 220 38.85 21.18 13.94
C LYS A 220 38.50 22.60 14.38
N VAL A 221 37.66 22.73 15.40
CA VAL A 221 37.22 24.04 15.92
C VAL A 221 37.40 24.12 17.43
N LYS A 222 37.70 25.29 17.92
CA LYS A 222 37.74 25.56 19.37
C LYS A 222 36.35 25.90 19.87
N VAL A 223 35.87 25.19 20.88
CA VAL A 223 34.52 25.37 21.46
C VAL A 223 34.26 26.81 21.85
N GLN A 224 35.23 27.45 22.52
CA GLN A 224 35.16 28.83 23.03
C GLN A 224 35.05 29.89 21.91
N GLU A 225 35.44 29.58 20.70
CA GLU A 225 35.46 30.53 19.58
C GLU A 225 34.25 30.32 18.67
N HIS A 226 33.96 29.07 18.32
CA HIS A 226 33.02 28.71 17.27
C HIS A 226 31.69 28.15 17.79
N LEU A 227 31.65 27.61 19.02
CA LEU A 227 30.47 26.92 19.55
C LEU A 227 29.95 27.53 20.86
N LYS A 228 30.09 28.85 20.99
CA LYS A 228 29.64 29.61 22.17
C LYS A 228 28.13 29.45 22.45
N ASN A 229 27.35 29.36 21.40
CA ASN A 229 25.89 29.21 21.47
C ASN A 229 25.46 27.75 21.59
N GLY A 230 26.40 26.81 21.70
CA GLY A 230 26.14 25.38 21.71
C GLY A 230 25.97 24.81 20.29
N VAL A 231 25.35 23.64 20.23
CA VAL A 231 25.04 22.92 18.99
C VAL A 231 23.56 22.59 18.94
N GLN A 232 23.02 22.45 17.74
CA GLN A 232 21.62 22.18 17.57
C GLN A 232 21.27 20.74 17.91
N HIS A 233 19.97 20.48 18.14
CA HIS A 233 19.47 19.12 18.33
C HIS A 233 19.91 18.21 17.19
N ALA A 234 20.23 16.97 17.51
CA ALA A 234 20.73 15.92 16.62
C ALA A 234 22.13 16.12 16.06
N GLU A 235 22.75 17.28 16.18
CA GLU A 235 24.14 17.49 15.75
C GLU A 235 25.13 16.67 16.57
N ILE A 236 26.25 16.31 15.95
CA ILE A 236 27.29 15.46 16.52
C ILE A 236 28.60 16.24 16.55
N ILE A 237 29.23 16.24 17.71
CA ILE A 237 30.58 16.72 17.89
C ILE A 237 31.48 15.53 18.20
N TRP A 238 32.68 15.51 17.65
CA TRP A 238 33.68 14.50 17.97
C TRP A 238 34.74 15.06 18.88
N PHE A 239 34.86 14.49 20.08
CA PHE A 239 35.88 14.84 21.04
C PHE A 239 37.16 14.05 20.78
N PHE A 240 38.32 14.71 20.88
CA PHE A 240 39.61 14.04 20.80
C PHE A 240 39.99 13.49 22.17
N CYS A 241 40.15 12.18 22.27
CA CYS A 241 40.54 11.45 23.46
C CYS A 241 41.96 10.92 23.31
N LYS A 242 42.81 11.11 24.35
CA LYS A 242 44.18 10.63 24.31
C LYS A 242 44.27 9.16 24.71
N ASN A 243 44.95 8.36 23.90
CA ASN A 243 45.41 7.04 24.31
C ASN A 243 46.73 7.18 25.09
N LYS A 244 46.68 6.84 26.37
CA LYS A 244 47.84 7.00 27.26
C LYS A 244 49.02 6.09 26.93
N LYS A 245 48.77 4.90 26.35
CA LYS A 245 49.79 3.90 26.04
C LYS A 245 50.53 4.20 24.73
N GLN A 246 49.80 4.70 23.73
CA GLN A 246 50.30 4.86 22.36
C GLN A 246 50.66 6.31 22.00
N HIS A 247 50.45 7.28 22.91
CA HIS A 247 50.65 8.71 22.64
C HIS A 247 49.94 9.23 21.37
N CYS A 248 48.76 8.70 21.06
CA CYS A 248 47.92 9.05 19.92
C CYS A 248 46.55 9.57 20.37
N SER A 249 45.78 10.12 19.44
CA SER A 249 44.41 10.54 19.70
C SER A 249 43.40 9.71 18.90
N TYR A 250 42.22 9.50 19.48
CA TYR A 250 41.07 8.91 18.83
C TYR A 250 39.83 9.79 19.06
N LYS A 251 38.85 9.66 18.14
CA LYS A 251 37.65 10.49 18.15
C LYS A 251 36.48 9.75 18.78
N VAL A 252 35.74 10.39 19.69
CA VAL A 252 34.53 9.85 20.30
C VAL A 252 33.38 10.81 20.06
N PRO A 253 32.25 10.34 19.46
CA PRO A 253 31.10 11.19 19.17
C PRO A 253 30.33 11.52 20.46
N ALA A 254 29.79 12.73 20.48
CA ALA A 254 28.79 13.17 21.43
C ALA A 254 27.67 13.87 20.68
N ARG A 255 26.44 13.44 20.87
CA ARG A 255 25.27 13.95 20.17
C ARG A 255 24.43 14.84 21.07
N CYS A 256 23.98 15.95 20.55
CA CYS A 256 22.99 16.79 21.20
C CYS A 256 21.62 16.12 21.19
N ASN A 257 20.99 15.96 22.34
CA ASN A 257 19.65 15.41 22.47
C ASN A 257 18.78 16.32 23.35
N ASP A 258 18.05 17.24 22.71
CA ASP A 258 17.03 18.11 23.32
C ASP A 258 17.56 18.80 24.61
N GLY A 259 18.54 19.65 24.44
CA GLY A 259 19.18 20.38 25.54
C GLY A 259 20.19 19.56 26.38
N LYS A 260 20.23 18.24 26.18
CA LYS A 260 21.12 17.34 26.93
C LYS A 260 22.32 16.95 26.09
N PHE A 261 23.51 17.23 26.63
CA PHE A 261 24.79 16.93 26.00
C PHE A 261 25.72 16.21 26.97
N THR A 262 26.16 15.02 26.62
CA THR A 262 27.06 14.22 27.47
C THR A 262 28.47 14.23 26.88
N VAL A 263 29.39 14.77 27.59
CA VAL A 263 30.82 14.74 27.25
C VAL A 263 31.35 13.32 27.44
N PRO A 264 32.13 12.76 26.49
CA PRO A 264 32.70 11.43 26.64
C PRO A 264 33.63 11.33 27.87
N ALA A 265 33.54 10.21 28.59
CA ALA A 265 34.31 9.98 29.80
C ALA A 265 35.86 10.02 29.59
N CYS A 266 36.32 9.72 28.39
CA CYS A 266 37.74 9.79 28.00
C CYS A 266 38.22 11.22 27.81
N PHE A 267 37.34 12.19 27.60
CA PHE A 267 37.70 13.59 27.42
C PHE A 267 37.93 14.25 28.76
N LYS A 268 39.07 14.90 28.89
CA LYS A 268 39.38 15.73 30.06
C LYS A 268 39.50 17.19 29.64
N ASP A 269 38.71 18.07 30.29
CA ASP A 269 38.76 19.50 30.04
C ASP A 269 40.22 20.01 30.19
N GLN A 270 40.66 20.70 29.16
CA GLN A 270 42.02 21.22 29.08
C GLN A 270 42.30 22.43 30.00
N ARG A 271 41.49 22.62 31.06
CA ARG A 271 41.55 23.77 31.97
C ARG A 271 42.89 23.94 32.71
N ILE A 272 43.71 22.88 32.79
CA ILE A 272 44.91 22.86 33.61
C ILE A 272 46.11 22.43 32.73
N GLN A 273 46.33 23.16 31.65
CA GLN A 273 47.61 23.05 30.95
C GLN A 273 48.17 24.46 30.66
N LEU A 274 48.52 25.13 31.72
CA LEU A 274 49.45 26.24 31.67
C LEU A 274 50.82 25.68 31.30
N PHE A 275 51.35 26.19 30.17
CA PHE A 275 52.71 26.00 29.67
C PHE A 275 53.03 24.60 29.05
N TRP A 276 53.21 24.60 27.73
CA TRP A 276 53.97 23.61 26.96
C TRP A 276 53.37 22.20 26.78
N LYS A 277 52.08 22.04 26.58
CA LYS A 277 51.53 20.75 26.13
C LYS A 277 50.74 20.88 24.83
N THR A 278 51.10 20.04 23.87
CA THR A 278 50.40 19.85 22.58
C THR A 278 48.94 19.57 22.80
N ASP A 279 48.04 20.21 22.04
CA ASP A 279 46.61 19.90 22.05
C ASP A 279 46.42 18.43 21.70
N VAL A 280 45.52 17.74 22.38
CA VAL A 280 45.20 16.33 22.09
C VAL A 280 44.72 16.16 20.65
N ALA A 281 44.08 17.19 20.09
CA ALA A 281 43.65 17.19 18.69
C ALA A 281 44.82 17.20 17.68
N ASP A 282 46.02 17.61 18.11
CA ASP A 282 47.21 17.67 17.25
C ASP A 282 48.08 16.41 17.36
N LEU A 283 47.73 15.48 18.25
CA LEU A 283 48.41 14.19 18.31
C LEU A 283 48.05 13.35 17.05
N PRO A 284 48.98 12.47 16.63
CA PRO A 284 48.70 11.57 15.51
C PRO A 284 47.47 10.70 15.81
N PRO A 285 46.67 10.35 14.81
CA PRO A 285 45.58 9.43 15.01
C PRO A 285 46.09 8.06 15.46
N CYS A 286 45.34 7.41 16.37
CA CYS A 286 45.67 6.04 16.74
C CYS A 286 45.42 5.12 15.55
N GLU A 287 46.42 4.27 15.24
CA GLU A 287 46.23 3.23 14.23
C GLU A 287 45.15 2.27 14.72
N THR A 288 44.18 2.01 13.85
CA THR A 288 43.21 0.93 14.07
C THR A 288 43.97 -0.40 13.95
N ILE A 289 44.21 -1.05 15.08
CA ILE A 289 44.64 -2.44 15.07
C ILE A 289 43.47 -3.23 14.49
N ASN A 290 43.61 -3.66 13.23
CA ASN A 290 42.69 -4.58 12.56
C ASN A 290 42.71 -5.93 13.23
#